data_6f1972b0ad2b6b8f60f24c911df56851
#
_entry.id   6f1972b0ad2b6b8f60f24c911df56851
#
_cell.length_a   1.000
_cell.length_b   1.000
_cell.length_c   1.000
_cell.angle_alpha   90.00
_cell.angle_beta   90.00
_cell.angle_gamma   90.00
#
_symmetry.space_group_name_H-M   'P 1'
#
loop_
_entity.id
_entity.type
_entity.pdbx_description
1 polymer ?
#
loop_
_entity_poly.entity_id
_entity_poly.type
_entity_poly.pdbx_seq_one_letter_code
_entity_poly.pdbx_strand_id
1 'polypeptide(L)'
;MRGTVSTPKKQSPRASGSGSADHQASSHTLLEGRLGYQLESALLVRALTHRSYAYENGGLPTNERLEFLGDSVLGLVVTDTLYRTHPDLPEGQLAKLRAAVVNSRALAEVGRGLDLGSFIRLGRGEEGTGGRDKASILADTLEAVIGAVYLDQGLDSAAELVHRLFDPLIEKSSNLGAGLDWKTSLQELTATEGLGVPEYLVTETGPDHEKTFTAAARVGGVSYGTGTGRSKKEAEQQAAESAWRSIRAAADERAEATASTEATASTEAAGPAADASAEPAADTSAASA
;
A
#
# COMPACT_ATOMS: atom_id res chain seq x y z
N MET A 1 -71.02 55.27 -0.98
CA MET A 1 -69.62 54.83 -0.74
C MET A 1 -69.53 53.34 -1.14
N ARG A 2 -68.87 53.05 -2.29
CA ARG A 2 -68.76 51.69 -2.80
C ARG A 2 -67.37 51.20 -2.44
N GLY A 3 -67.26 50.16 -1.57
CA GLY A 3 -66.02 49.50 -1.23
C GLY A 3 -65.64 48.47 -2.28
N THR A 4 -64.48 48.61 -2.87
CA THR A 4 -63.87 47.69 -3.79
C THR A 4 -63.16 46.57 -3.01
N VAL A 5 -63.64 45.30 -3.22
CA VAL A 5 -63.02 44.07 -2.69
C VAL A 5 -61.86 43.68 -3.61
N SER A 6 -60.66 43.67 -3.06
CA SER A 6 -59.43 43.23 -3.76
C SER A 6 -59.27 41.73 -3.59
N THR A 7 -59.24 40.99 -4.70
CA THR A 7 -59.02 39.53 -4.75
C THR A 7 -57.49 39.22 -4.59
N PRO A 8 -57.06 38.25 -3.81
CA PRO A 8 -55.65 37.86 -3.73
C PRO A 8 -55.19 37.05 -4.94
N LYS A 9 -54.08 37.47 -5.52
CA LYS A 9 -53.41 36.88 -6.65
C LYS A 9 -52.80 35.54 -6.26
N LYS A 10 -53.26 34.48 -6.87
CA LYS A 10 -52.77 33.09 -6.73
C LYS A 10 -51.31 33.03 -7.23
N GLN A 11 -50.34 32.84 -6.33
CA GLN A 11 -48.97 32.53 -6.71
C GLN A 11 -48.87 31.05 -7.09
N SER A 12 -48.46 30.78 -8.34
CA SER A 12 -48.12 29.45 -8.83
C SER A 12 -46.79 28.98 -8.17
N PRO A 13 -46.64 27.70 -7.79
CA PRO A 13 -45.38 27.20 -7.28
C PRO A 13 -44.37 27.15 -8.43
N ARG A 14 -43.20 27.78 -8.22
CA ARG A 14 -42.05 27.65 -9.12
C ARG A 14 -41.53 26.21 -9.04
N ALA A 15 -41.60 25.50 -10.15
CA ALA A 15 -40.89 24.27 -10.39
C ALA A 15 -39.38 24.61 -10.53
N SER A 16 -38.62 24.38 -9.46
CA SER A 16 -37.15 24.44 -9.48
C SER A 16 -36.59 23.31 -8.64
N GLY A 17 -36.56 22.10 -9.20
CA GLY A 17 -36.07 20.90 -8.50
C GLY A 17 -35.53 19.79 -9.37
N SER A 18 -35.85 19.73 -10.68
CA SER A 18 -35.45 18.59 -11.50
C SER A 18 -34.03 18.69 -12.08
N GLY A 19 -33.57 19.88 -12.42
CA GLY A 19 -32.25 20.06 -13.06
C GLY A 19 -31.04 19.77 -12.18
N SER A 20 -31.14 19.98 -10.85
CA SER A 20 -30.00 19.71 -9.95
C SER A 20 -29.84 18.23 -9.62
N ALA A 21 -30.94 17.48 -9.54
CA ALA A 21 -30.91 16.04 -9.27
C ALA A 21 -30.36 15.25 -10.48
N ASP A 22 -30.77 15.64 -11.70
CA ASP A 22 -30.29 15.02 -12.93
C ASP A 22 -28.79 15.29 -13.18
N HIS A 23 -28.30 16.48 -12.86
CA HIS A 23 -26.87 16.80 -12.93
C HIS A 23 -26.05 16.03 -11.90
N GLN A 24 -26.56 15.84 -10.70
CA GLN A 24 -25.89 15.06 -9.65
C GLN A 24 -25.83 13.58 -10.00
N ALA A 25 -26.92 12.99 -10.51
CA ALA A 25 -26.98 11.61 -10.96
C ALA A 25 -25.97 11.35 -12.12
N SER A 26 -25.92 12.24 -13.09
CA SER A 26 -24.97 12.16 -14.21
C SER A 26 -23.50 12.27 -13.74
N SER A 27 -23.23 13.11 -12.74
CA SER A 27 -21.91 13.30 -12.14
C SER A 27 -21.46 12.04 -11.38
N HIS A 28 -22.35 11.41 -10.60
CA HIS A 28 -22.05 10.19 -9.87
C HIS A 28 -21.74 9.03 -10.83
N THR A 29 -22.56 8.85 -11.87
CA THR A 29 -22.34 7.82 -12.90
C THR A 29 -20.98 7.98 -13.59
N LEU A 30 -20.52 9.22 -13.81
CA LEU A 30 -19.19 9.48 -14.38
C LEU A 30 -18.08 9.04 -13.44
N LEU A 31 -18.18 9.34 -12.14
CA LEU A 31 -17.20 8.91 -11.15
C LEU A 31 -17.22 7.39 -10.99
N GLU A 32 -18.39 6.77 -10.89
CA GLU A 32 -18.55 5.32 -10.84
C GLU A 32 -17.90 4.61 -12.04
N GLY A 33 -18.04 5.19 -13.24
CA GLY A 33 -17.35 4.70 -14.44
C GLY A 33 -15.81 4.76 -14.32
N ARG A 34 -15.26 5.79 -13.67
CA ARG A 34 -13.82 5.90 -13.40
C ARG A 34 -13.35 4.95 -12.30
N LEU A 35 -14.18 4.76 -11.27
CA LEU A 35 -13.94 3.81 -10.19
C LEU A 35 -14.12 2.35 -10.64
N GLY A 36 -14.88 2.10 -11.71
CA GLY A 36 -15.23 0.75 -12.16
C GLY A 36 -16.27 0.06 -11.28
N TYR A 37 -16.90 0.78 -10.37
CA TYR A 37 -17.86 0.28 -9.40
C TYR A 37 -19.10 1.18 -9.35
N GLN A 38 -20.26 0.58 -9.26
CA GLN A 38 -21.49 1.26 -8.87
C GLN A 38 -21.63 1.16 -7.35
N LEU A 39 -21.85 2.28 -6.70
CA LEU A 39 -21.97 2.37 -5.25
C LEU A 39 -23.38 2.75 -4.82
N GLU A 40 -23.78 2.31 -3.63
CA GLU A 40 -24.98 2.85 -3.01
C GLU A 40 -24.89 4.38 -2.94
N SER A 41 -25.91 5.05 -3.48
CA SER A 41 -25.92 6.52 -3.63
C SER A 41 -25.67 7.28 -2.30
N ALA A 42 -26.16 6.75 -1.18
CA ALA A 42 -25.97 7.39 0.12
C ALA A 42 -24.49 7.29 0.59
N LEU A 43 -23.81 6.16 0.35
CA LEU A 43 -22.40 5.97 0.65
C LEU A 43 -21.53 6.86 -0.22
N LEU A 44 -21.78 6.90 -1.53
CA LEU A 44 -21.03 7.76 -2.46
C LEU A 44 -21.19 9.24 -2.11
N VAL A 45 -22.42 9.71 -1.90
CA VAL A 45 -22.67 11.10 -1.46
C VAL A 45 -21.90 11.42 -0.18
N ARG A 46 -21.91 10.51 0.78
CA ARG A 46 -21.19 10.69 2.04
C ARG A 46 -19.68 10.73 1.85
N ALA A 47 -19.11 9.81 1.05
CA ALA A 47 -17.67 9.79 0.74
C ALA A 47 -17.20 11.11 0.10
N LEU A 48 -18.06 11.75 -0.71
CA LEU A 48 -17.79 13.01 -1.39
C LEU A 48 -18.14 14.25 -0.55
N THR A 49 -18.67 14.11 0.68
CA THR A 49 -19.11 15.25 1.50
C THR A 49 -18.02 15.64 2.50
N HIS A 50 -17.28 16.72 2.16
CA HIS A 50 -16.30 17.30 3.05
C HIS A 50 -16.99 18.07 4.20
N ARG A 51 -16.34 18.15 5.37
CA ARG A 51 -16.86 18.82 6.58
C ARG A 51 -17.28 20.26 6.36
N SER A 52 -16.60 21.02 5.48
CA SER A 52 -16.96 22.40 5.19
C SER A 52 -18.34 22.51 4.56
N TYR A 53 -18.68 21.60 3.64
CA TYR A 53 -20.01 21.52 3.04
C TYR A 53 -21.07 21.13 4.08
N ALA A 54 -20.78 20.12 4.88
CA ALA A 54 -21.68 19.65 5.92
C ALA A 54 -22.03 20.77 6.91
N TYR A 55 -21.04 21.56 7.32
CA TYR A 55 -21.24 22.70 8.23
C TYR A 55 -22.19 23.75 7.64
N GLU A 56 -22.01 24.11 6.36
CA GLU A 56 -22.87 25.11 5.68
C GLU A 56 -24.28 24.58 5.36
N ASN A 57 -24.49 23.25 5.41
CA ASN A 57 -25.74 22.60 5.02
C ASN A 57 -26.43 21.83 6.17
N GLY A 58 -26.37 22.37 7.39
CA GLY A 58 -27.15 21.90 8.53
C GLY A 58 -26.57 20.66 9.25
N GLY A 59 -25.26 20.42 9.13
CA GLY A 59 -24.59 19.35 9.86
C GLY A 59 -24.81 17.97 9.25
N LEU A 60 -24.71 17.85 7.93
CA LEU A 60 -24.80 16.57 7.22
C LEU A 60 -23.69 15.61 7.66
N PRO A 61 -23.89 14.29 7.51
CA PRO A 61 -22.81 13.31 7.69
C PRO A 61 -21.63 13.59 6.76
N THR A 62 -20.42 13.65 7.34
CA THR A 62 -19.15 13.89 6.63
C THR A 62 -18.49 12.59 6.17
N ASN A 63 -17.44 12.73 5.36
CA ASN A 63 -16.61 11.62 4.91
C ASN A 63 -15.61 11.09 5.95
N GLU A 64 -15.33 11.82 7.04
CA GLU A 64 -14.27 11.55 8.01
C GLU A 64 -14.27 10.09 8.56
N ARG A 65 -15.45 9.52 8.81
CA ARG A 65 -15.51 8.11 9.26
C ARG A 65 -15.24 7.09 8.16
N LEU A 66 -15.55 7.43 6.91
CA LEU A 66 -15.21 6.60 5.75
C LEU A 66 -13.73 6.71 5.42
N GLU A 67 -13.13 7.89 5.53
CA GLU A 67 -11.69 8.16 5.46
C GLU A 67 -10.93 7.26 6.44
N PHE A 68 -11.29 7.31 7.73
CA PHE A 68 -10.67 6.48 8.77
C PHE A 68 -10.69 4.98 8.43
N LEU A 69 -11.83 4.49 7.91
CA LEU A 69 -11.97 3.09 7.50
C LEU A 69 -11.14 2.80 6.24
N GLY A 70 -11.20 3.69 5.27
CA GLY A 70 -10.51 3.54 3.98
C GLY A 70 -8.99 3.57 4.10
N ASP A 71 -8.44 4.43 4.97
CA ASP A 71 -7.01 4.42 5.32
C ASP A 71 -6.56 3.03 5.80
N SER A 72 -7.34 2.42 6.68
CA SER A 72 -7.05 1.08 7.20
C SER A 72 -7.11 0.00 6.10
N VAL A 73 -8.10 0.06 5.21
CA VAL A 73 -8.23 -0.87 4.08
C VAL A 73 -7.08 -0.68 3.09
N LEU A 74 -6.78 0.55 2.71
CA LEU A 74 -5.65 0.89 1.84
C LEU A 74 -4.34 0.40 2.44
N GLY A 75 -4.11 0.69 3.72
CA GLY A 75 -2.93 0.28 4.45
C GLY A 75 -2.76 -1.24 4.47
N LEU A 76 -3.84 -1.99 4.68
CA LEU A 76 -3.83 -3.46 4.66
C LEU A 76 -3.45 -3.99 3.27
N VAL A 77 -4.14 -3.55 2.21
CA VAL A 77 -3.92 -4.07 0.85
C VAL A 77 -2.50 -3.76 0.37
N VAL A 78 -2.03 -2.52 0.54
CA VAL A 78 -0.66 -2.14 0.15
C VAL A 78 0.37 -2.93 0.96
N THR A 79 0.14 -3.15 2.26
CA THR A 79 1.06 -3.92 3.10
C THR A 79 1.11 -5.39 2.68
N ASP A 80 -0.02 -6.02 2.40
CA ASP A 80 -0.09 -7.40 1.91
C ASP A 80 0.62 -7.54 0.57
N THR A 81 0.40 -6.59 -0.35
CA THR A 81 1.09 -6.55 -1.66
C THR A 81 2.61 -6.48 -1.49
N LEU A 82 3.10 -5.53 -0.69
CA LEU A 82 4.54 -5.37 -0.45
C LEU A 82 5.15 -6.62 0.21
N TYR A 83 4.47 -7.19 1.19
CA TYR A 83 4.92 -8.38 1.89
C TYR A 83 5.07 -9.59 0.95
N ARG A 84 4.12 -9.78 0.03
CA ARG A 84 4.16 -10.90 -0.93
C ARG A 84 5.13 -10.68 -2.08
N THR A 85 5.25 -9.44 -2.56
CA THR A 85 6.10 -9.12 -3.71
C THR A 85 7.58 -8.96 -3.35
N HIS A 86 7.88 -8.72 -2.07
CA HIS A 86 9.23 -8.51 -1.56
C HIS A 86 9.55 -9.39 -0.36
N PRO A 87 9.58 -10.74 -0.52
CA PRO A 87 9.78 -11.67 0.60
C PRO A 87 11.15 -11.51 1.29
N ASP A 88 12.14 -10.99 0.56
CA ASP A 88 13.53 -10.84 1.05
C ASP A 88 13.76 -9.52 1.81
N LEU A 89 12.81 -8.57 1.77
CA LEU A 89 13.00 -7.27 2.41
C LEU A 89 12.65 -7.31 3.90
N PRO A 90 13.53 -6.76 4.76
CA PRO A 90 13.21 -6.61 6.18
C PRO A 90 12.08 -5.60 6.41
N GLU A 91 11.41 -5.72 7.56
CA GLU A 91 10.26 -4.89 7.96
C GLU A 91 10.50 -3.39 7.77
N GLY A 92 11.66 -2.88 8.19
CA GLY A 92 11.98 -1.44 8.07
C GLY A 92 12.02 -0.94 6.62
N GLN A 93 12.38 -1.79 5.65
CA GLN A 93 12.34 -1.45 4.22
C GLN A 93 10.91 -1.52 3.67
N LEU A 94 10.13 -2.54 4.03
CA LEU A 94 8.72 -2.63 3.68
C LEU A 94 7.93 -1.43 4.21
N ALA A 95 8.21 -0.99 5.44
CA ALA A 95 7.58 0.21 6.02
C ALA A 95 7.95 1.49 5.25
N LYS A 96 9.20 1.63 4.79
CA LYS A 96 9.63 2.78 3.96
C LYS A 96 8.96 2.76 2.59
N LEU A 97 8.85 1.60 1.92
CA LEU A 97 8.13 1.45 0.65
C LEU A 97 6.66 1.81 0.83
N ARG A 98 6.00 1.30 1.87
CA ARG A 98 4.63 1.66 2.19
C ARG A 98 4.47 3.17 2.37
N ALA A 99 5.31 3.81 3.16
CA ALA A 99 5.27 5.25 3.39
C ALA A 99 5.51 6.08 2.11
N ALA A 100 6.28 5.56 1.14
CA ALA A 100 6.48 6.22 -0.13
C ALA A 100 5.22 6.20 -1.02
N VAL A 101 4.34 5.21 -0.84
CA VAL A 101 3.12 5.00 -1.64
C VAL A 101 1.87 5.47 -0.90
N VAL A 102 1.78 5.22 0.41
CA VAL A 102 0.64 5.62 1.26
C VAL A 102 1.01 6.90 2.01
N ASN A 103 0.83 8.02 1.35
CA ASN A 103 0.97 9.35 1.94
C ASN A 103 0.08 10.35 1.20
N SER A 104 -0.24 11.46 1.85
CA SER A 104 -1.20 12.47 1.33
C SER A 104 -0.85 12.97 -0.07
N ARG A 105 0.43 13.09 -0.44
CA ARG A 105 0.85 13.55 -1.77
C ARG A 105 0.56 12.49 -2.84
N ALA A 106 0.92 11.24 -2.58
CA ALA A 106 0.69 10.14 -3.52
C ALA A 106 -0.81 9.89 -3.71
N LEU A 107 -1.59 9.89 -2.61
CA LEU A 107 -3.04 9.76 -2.66
C LEU A 107 -3.69 10.90 -3.46
N ALA A 108 -3.23 12.14 -3.26
CA ALA A 108 -3.73 13.27 -4.02
C ALA A 108 -3.42 13.17 -5.52
N GLU A 109 -2.26 12.64 -5.91
CA GLU A 109 -1.92 12.38 -7.31
C GLU A 109 -2.89 11.35 -7.93
N VAL A 110 -3.22 10.28 -7.21
CA VAL A 110 -4.24 9.29 -7.63
C VAL A 110 -5.61 9.95 -7.72
N GLY A 111 -6.00 10.74 -6.73
CA GLY A 111 -7.26 11.48 -6.71
C GLY A 111 -7.40 12.45 -7.90
N ARG A 112 -6.32 13.12 -8.30
CA ARG A 112 -6.27 13.96 -9.51
C ARG A 112 -6.43 13.11 -10.78
N GLY A 113 -5.79 11.96 -10.85
CA GLY A 113 -5.95 11.04 -11.97
C GLY A 113 -7.41 10.58 -12.19
N LEU A 114 -8.17 10.49 -11.10
CA LEU A 114 -9.61 10.22 -11.13
C LEU A 114 -10.47 11.48 -11.33
N ASP A 115 -9.86 12.68 -11.39
CA ASP A 115 -10.56 13.98 -11.35
C ASP A 115 -11.54 14.08 -10.16
N LEU A 116 -11.12 13.52 -9.01
CA LEU A 116 -11.97 13.38 -7.83
C LEU A 116 -12.43 14.74 -7.31
N GLY A 117 -11.59 15.77 -7.41
CA GLY A 117 -11.89 17.13 -6.99
C GLY A 117 -13.15 17.72 -7.60
N SER A 118 -13.51 17.33 -8.85
CA SER A 118 -14.73 17.80 -9.53
C SER A 118 -16.01 17.29 -8.85
N PHE A 119 -15.94 16.20 -8.10
CA PHE A 119 -17.07 15.54 -7.47
C PHE A 119 -17.23 15.89 -5.99
N ILE A 120 -16.19 16.43 -5.33
CA ILE A 120 -16.21 16.74 -3.90
C ILE A 120 -17.19 17.87 -3.62
N ARG A 121 -18.02 17.68 -2.60
CA ARG A 121 -18.94 18.68 -2.07
C ARG A 121 -18.21 19.52 -1.02
N LEU A 122 -17.89 20.76 -1.39
CA LEU A 122 -17.16 21.71 -0.55
C LEU A 122 -18.06 22.87 -0.12
N GLY A 123 -17.82 23.42 1.06
CA GLY A 123 -18.36 24.70 1.47
C GLY A 123 -17.73 25.84 0.65
N ARG A 124 -18.43 26.95 0.50
CA ARG A 124 -18.01 28.10 -0.33
C ARG A 124 -16.65 28.66 0.07
N GLY A 125 -16.34 28.70 1.36
CA GLY A 125 -15.06 29.19 1.86
C GLY A 125 -13.91 28.28 1.43
N GLU A 126 -14.08 26.97 1.54
CA GLU A 126 -13.07 25.98 1.15
C GLU A 126 -12.90 25.94 -0.38
N GLU A 127 -14.00 25.99 -1.12
CA GLU A 127 -13.98 26.03 -2.58
C GLU A 127 -13.25 27.29 -3.09
N GLY A 128 -13.52 28.47 -2.48
CA GLY A 128 -12.88 29.75 -2.84
C GLY A 128 -11.36 29.77 -2.60
N THR A 129 -10.83 28.89 -1.74
CA THR A 129 -9.39 28.74 -1.47
C THR A 129 -8.74 27.60 -2.25
N GLY A 130 -9.39 27.09 -3.30
CA GLY A 130 -8.88 26.02 -4.14
C GLY A 130 -8.99 24.63 -3.51
N GLY A 131 -9.93 24.40 -2.60
CA GLY A 131 -10.12 23.15 -1.88
C GLY A 131 -10.22 21.90 -2.77
N ARG A 132 -10.75 22.06 -4.00
CA ARG A 132 -10.85 20.96 -4.97
C ARG A 132 -9.53 20.34 -5.38
N ASP A 133 -8.40 21.06 -5.27
CA ASP A 133 -7.06 20.58 -5.62
C ASP A 133 -6.12 20.46 -4.40
N LYS A 134 -6.62 20.75 -3.20
CA LYS A 134 -5.82 20.55 -1.98
C LYS A 134 -5.48 19.08 -1.77
N ALA A 135 -4.19 18.82 -1.58
CA ALA A 135 -3.69 17.45 -1.44
C ALA A 135 -4.35 16.69 -0.27
N SER A 136 -4.53 17.33 0.88
CA SER A 136 -5.21 16.69 2.02
C SER A 136 -6.65 16.31 1.69
N ILE A 137 -7.43 17.22 1.09
CA ILE A 137 -8.84 16.97 0.78
C ILE A 137 -9.00 15.86 -0.27
N LEU A 138 -8.12 15.83 -1.27
CA LEU A 138 -8.11 14.78 -2.28
C LEU A 138 -7.72 13.42 -1.68
N ALA A 139 -6.73 13.38 -0.80
CA ALA A 139 -6.30 12.17 -0.11
C ALA A 139 -7.43 11.62 0.78
N ASP A 140 -7.94 12.44 1.70
CA ASP A 140 -9.01 12.08 2.63
C ASP A 140 -10.27 11.58 1.88
N THR A 141 -10.60 12.24 0.75
CA THR A 141 -11.75 11.82 -0.07
C THR A 141 -11.48 10.50 -0.80
N LEU A 142 -10.26 10.25 -1.29
CA LEU A 142 -9.91 8.98 -1.91
C LEU A 142 -10.01 7.82 -0.91
N GLU A 143 -9.49 8.01 0.29
CA GLU A 143 -9.66 7.04 1.38
C GLU A 143 -11.13 6.82 1.70
N ALA A 144 -11.92 7.90 1.79
CA ALA A 144 -13.35 7.77 2.02
C ALA A 144 -14.08 6.98 0.92
N VAL A 145 -13.67 7.13 -0.34
CA VAL A 145 -14.20 6.33 -1.46
C VAL A 145 -13.81 4.86 -1.33
N ILE A 146 -12.56 4.55 -0.98
CA ILE A 146 -12.12 3.17 -0.72
C ILE A 146 -12.94 2.57 0.43
N GLY A 147 -13.14 3.31 1.51
CA GLY A 147 -13.99 2.90 2.63
C GLY A 147 -15.45 2.67 2.24
N ALA A 148 -15.99 3.47 1.31
CA ALA A 148 -17.33 3.29 0.78
C ALA A 148 -17.44 2.00 -0.08
N VAL A 149 -16.48 1.74 -0.97
CA VAL A 149 -16.43 0.49 -1.75
C VAL A 149 -16.34 -0.72 -0.83
N TYR A 150 -15.51 -0.65 0.22
CA TYR A 150 -15.39 -1.72 1.19
C TYR A 150 -16.72 -2.01 1.93
N LEU A 151 -17.46 -0.99 2.34
CA LEU A 151 -18.74 -1.18 3.03
C LEU A 151 -19.83 -1.71 2.12
N ASP A 152 -19.82 -1.30 0.85
CA ASP A 152 -20.85 -1.68 -0.11
C ASP A 152 -20.61 -3.06 -0.74
N GLN A 153 -19.35 -3.38 -1.05
CA GLN A 153 -19.00 -4.55 -1.88
C GLN A 153 -17.95 -5.48 -1.25
N GLY A 154 -17.48 -5.16 -0.06
CA GLY A 154 -16.52 -6.01 0.68
C GLY A 154 -15.06 -5.77 0.34
N LEU A 155 -14.19 -6.57 0.99
CA LEU A 155 -12.74 -6.40 0.90
C LEU A 155 -12.19 -6.70 -0.49
N ASP A 156 -12.69 -7.71 -1.17
CA ASP A 156 -12.16 -8.13 -2.48
C ASP A 156 -12.31 -7.01 -3.51
N SER A 157 -13.48 -6.38 -3.60
CA SER A 157 -13.72 -5.24 -4.50
C SER A 157 -12.89 -4.02 -4.12
N ALA A 158 -12.75 -3.74 -2.82
CA ALA A 158 -11.88 -2.66 -2.36
C ALA A 158 -10.41 -2.93 -2.68
N ALA A 159 -9.94 -4.18 -2.55
CA ALA A 159 -8.60 -4.59 -2.91
C ALA A 159 -8.34 -4.44 -4.41
N GLU A 160 -9.26 -4.88 -5.27
CA GLU A 160 -9.17 -4.68 -6.72
C GLU A 160 -9.05 -3.20 -7.10
N LEU A 161 -9.83 -2.33 -6.44
CA LEU A 161 -9.74 -0.88 -6.64
C LEU A 161 -8.35 -0.36 -6.24
N VAL A 162 -7.86 -0.74 -5.06
CA VAL A 162 -6.55 -0.33 -4.56
C VAL A 162 -5.43 -0.82 -5.48
N HIS A 163 -5.42 -2.09 -5.89
CA HIS A 163 -4.45 -2.65 -6.83
C HIS A 163 -4.41 -1.85 -8.14
N ARG A 164 -5.56 -1.62 -8.75
CA ARG A 164 -5.64 -0.86 -10.01
C ARG A 164 -5.07 0.56 -9.89
N LEU A 165 -5.25 1.21 -8.76
CA LEU A 165 -4.83 2.59 -8.54
C LEU A 165 -3.38 2.71 -8.04
N PHE A 166 -2.91 1.75 -7.24
CA PHE A 166 -1.64 1.88 -6.52
C PHE A 166 -0.53 0.96 -7.01
N ASP A 167 -0.82 -0.17 -7.69
CA ASP A 167 0.23 -1.06 -8.21
C ASP A 167 1.24 -0.35 -9.11
N PRO A 168 0.85 0.57 -10.03
CA PRO A 168 1.81 1.33 -10.81
C PRO A 168 2.73 2.23 -9.95
N LEU A 169 2.23 2.73 -8.81
CA LEU A 169 3.01 3.52 -7.86
C LEU A 169 3.95 2.64 -7.04
N ILE A 170 3.48 1.45 -6.64
CA ILE A 170 4.28 0.46 -5.92
C ILE A 170 5.45 0.02 -6.80
N GLU A 171 5.20 -0.38 -8.03
CA GLU A 171 6.26 -0.76 -9.00
C GLU A 171 7.26 0.36 -9.23
N LYS A 172 6.78 1.57 -9.47
CA LYS A 172 7.64 2.74 -9.65
C LYS A 172 8.48 3.02 -8.41
N SER A 173 7.91 2.94 -7.22
CA SER A 173 8.61 3.18 -5.97
C SER A 173 9.66 2.11 -5.69
N SER A 174 9.35 0.85 -5.95
CA SER A 174 10.28 -0.27 -5.83
C SER A 174 11.44 -0.14 -6.82
N ASN A 175 11.16 0.17 -8.09
CA ASN A 175 12.18 0.31 -9.14
C ASN A 175 13.09 1.53 -8.95
N LEU A 176 12.58 2.63 -8.37
CA LEU A 176 13.37 3.81 -8.08
C LEU A 176 14.14 3.70 -6.77
N GLY A 177 13.97 2.61 -6.00
CA GLY A 177 14.48 2.51 -4.64
C GLY A 177 13.93 3.63 -3.74
N ALA A 178 12.72 4.12 -4.05
CA ALA A 178 12.12 5.27 -3.39
C ALA A 178 11.90 4.94 -1.89
N GLY A 179 12.61 5.68 -1.05
CA GLY A 179 12.61 5.46 0.40
C GLY A 179 13.58 4.38 0.88
N LEU A 180 14.18 3.58 0.02
CA LEU A 180 15.17 2.59 0.40
C LEU A 180 16.56 3.23 0.42
N ASP A 181 17.21 3.22 1.56
CA ASP A 181 18.63 3.54 1.68
C ASP A 181 19.42 2.23 1.66
N TRP A 182 19.62 1.70 0.45
CA TRP A 182 20.36 0.46 0.26
C TRP A 182 21.77 0.51 0.82
N LYS A 183 22.38 1.70 0.85
CA LYS A 183 23.72 1.86 1.44
C LYS A 183 23.70 1.61 2.95
N THR A 184 22.71 2.17 3.64
CA THR A 184 22.52 1.92 5.08
C THR A 184 22.14 0.45 5.32
N SER A 185 21.23 -0.10 4.54
CA SER A 185 20.82 -1.51 4.67
C SER A 185 21.99 -2.49 4.41
N LEU A 186 22.84 -2.20 3.43
CA LEU A 186 24.05 -2.99 3.19
C LEU A 186 25.03 -2.87 4.36
N GLN A 187 25.22 -1.68 4.91
CA GLN A 187 26.10 -1.47 6.06
C GLN A 187 25.61 -2.23 7.29
N GLU A 188 24.31 -2.23 7.56
CA GLU A 188 23.72 -3.00 8.66
C GLU A 188 23.91 -4.52 8.45
N LEU A 189 23.64 -5.01 7.24
CA LEU A 189 23.82 -6.43 6.92
C LEU A 189 25.28 -6.86 7.04
N THR A 190 26.21 -6.09 6.47
CA THR A 190 27.64 -6.44 6.54
C THR A 190 28.21 -6.36 7.95
N ALA A 191 27.68 -5.49 8.82
CA ALA A 191 28.01 -5.44 10.22
C ALA A 191 27.50 -6.71 10.96
N THR A 192 26.28 -7.14 10.69
CA THR A 192 25.68 -8.36 11.26
C THR A 192 26.46 -9.61 10.84
N GLU A 193 26.85 -9.70 9.56
CA GLU A 193 27.61 -10.82 9.00
C GLU A 193 29.11 -10.73 9.30
N GLY A 194 29.59 -9.67 9.95
CA GLY A 194 31.02 -9.49 10.29
C GLY A 194 31.94 -9.29 9.08
N LEU A 195 31.40 -8.82 7.94
CA LEU A 195 32.14 -8.70 6.68
C LEU A 195 32.94 -7.41 6.54
N GLY A 196 32.65 -6.39 7.39
CA GLY A 196 33.30 -5.10 7.36
C GLY A 196 32.45 -3.99 6.73
N VAL A 197 33.06 -2.83 6.48
CA VAL A 197 32.35 -1.64 5.97
C VAL A 197 32.32 -1.67 4.44
N PRO A 198 31.14 -1.41 3.81
CA PRO A 198 31.05 -1.32 2.37
C PRO A 198 31.78 -0.11 1.78
N GLU A 199 32.49 -0.32 0.68
CA GLU A 199 33.17 0.71 -0.12
C GLU A 199 32.55 0.75 -1.53
N TYR A 200 32.50 1.95 -2.15
CA TYR A 200 31.94 2.14 -3.48
C TYR A 200 32.99 2.67 -4.45
N LEU A 201 33.27 1.93 -5.51
CA LEU A 201 34.11 2.35 -6.59
C LEU A 201 33.20 2.85 -7.73
N VAL A 202 33.28 4.14 -8.04
CA VAL A 202 32.43 4.77 -9.06
C VAL A 202 33.28 5.18 -10.26
N THR A 203 32.84 4.76 -11.45
CA THR A 203 33.37 5.21 -12.73
C THR A 203 32.29 5.98 -13.49
N GLU A 204 32.71 6.88 -14.39
CA GLU A 204 31.79 7.61 -15.25
C GLU A 204 32.17 7.44 -16.71
N THR A 205 31.15 7.37 -17.58
CA THR A 205 31.29 7.23 -19.02
C THR A 205 30.26 8.09 -19.74
N GLY A 206 30.55 8.50 -20.98
CA GLY A 206 29.67 9.31 -21.81
C GLY A 206 29.98 10.81 -21.78
N PRO A 207 29.37 11.60 -22.70
CA PRO A 207 29.53 13.04 -22.77
C PRO A 207 28.81 13.72 -21.57
N ASP A 208 29.20 14.98 -21.27
CA ASP A 208 28.72 15.71 -20.09
C ASP A 208 27.19 15.80 -19.95
N HIS A 209 26.45 15.78 -21.06
CA HIS A 209 24.99 15.86 -21.09
C HIS A 209 24.28 14.48 -21.01
N GLU A 210 25.04 13.38 -21.11
CA GLU A 210 24.55 12.00 -21.05
C GLU A 210 25.48 11.10 -20.24
N LYS A 211 26.04 11.61 -19.15
CA LYS A 211 26.89 10.81 -18.26
C LYS A 211 26.14 9.63 -17.66
N THR A 212 26.75 8.47 -17.77
CA THR A 212 26.35 7.26 -17.07
C THR A 212 27.40 6.92 -16.02
N PHE A 213 26.94 6.70 -14.80
CA PHE A 213 27.78 6.30 -13.67
C PHE A 213 27.61 4.81 -13.45
N THR A 214 28.73 4.11 -13.22
CA THR A 214 28.75 2.72 -12.81
C THR A 214 29.44 2.63 -11.46
N ALA A 215 28.78 2.00 -10.48
CA ALA A 215 29.32 1.77 -9.15
C ALA A 215 29.52 0.26 -8.90
N ALA A 216 30.59 -0.09 -8.19
CA ALA A 216 30.78 -1.44 -7.63
C ALA A 216 30.82 -1.32 -6.11
N ALA A 217 29.96 -2.08 -5.42
CA ALA A 217 29.96 -2.20 -3.96
C ALA A 217 30.92 -3.34 -3.55
N ARG A 218 31.91 -3.00 -2.75
CA ARG A 218 32.93 -3.93 -2.24
C ARG A 218 32.87 -4.00 -0.71
N VAL A 219 33.05 -5.20 -0.19
CA VAL A 219 33.13 -5.44 1.25
C VAL A 219 34.33 -6.33 1.52
N GLY A 220 35.23 -5.93 2.40
CA GLY A 220 36.46 -6.66 2.66
C GLY A 220 37.33 -6.88 1.42
N GLY A 221 37.29 -5.96 0.45
CA GLY A 221 38.02 -6.07 -0.82
C GLY A 221 37.35 -6.92 -1.91
N VAL A 222 36.26 -7.64 -1.60
CA VAL A 222 35.49 -8.46 -2.56
C VAL A 222 34.32 -7.67 -3.12
N SER A 223 34.07 -7.75 -4.43
CA SER A 223 32.91 -7.10 -5.07
C SER A 223 31.68 -7.98 -4.94
N TYR A 224 30.61 -7.48 -4.33
CA TYR A 224 29.36 -8.20 -4.14
C TYR A 224 28.24 -7.72 -5.05
N GLY A 225 28.34 -6.51 -5.61
CA GLY A 225 27.30 -5.98 -6.48
C GLY A 225 27.78 -4.82 -7.32
N THR A 226 27.09 -4.59 -8.44
CA THR A 226 27.30 -3.47 -9.35
C THR A 226 25.98 -2.78 -9.65
N GLY A 227 26.03 -1.47 -9.95
CA GLY A 227 24.86 -0.69 -10.33
C GLY A 227 25.24 0.41 -11.31
N THR A 228 24.27 0.84 -12.10
CA THR A 228 24.43 1.93 -13.07
C THR A 228 23.34 2.97 -12.84
N GLY A 229 23.63 4.23 -13.14
CA GLY A 229 22.64 5.29 -12.97
C GLY A 229 23.05 6.59 -13.67
N ARG A 230 22.10 7.52 -13.71
CA ARG A 230 22.33 8.89 -14.24
C ARG A 230 23.05 9.81 -13.24
N SER A 231 23.24 9.34 -12.03
CA SER A 231 23.99 10.04 -11.00
C SER A 231 24.83 9.05 -10.18
N LYS A 232 25.91 9.52 -9.55
CA LYS A 232 26.72 8.70 -8.63
C LYS A 232 25.87 8.07 -7.54
N LYS A 233 24.93 8.85 -6.96
CA LYS A 233 24.04 8.38 -5.91
C LYS A 233 23.16 7.22 -6.38
N GLU A 234 22.60 7.31 -7.56
CA GLU A 234 21.75 6.26 -8.14
C GLU A 234 22.55 4.97 -8.41
N ALA A 235 23.72 5.11 -9.03
CA ALA A 235 24.61 3.97 -9.28
C ALA A 235 25.06 3.29 -7.98
N GLU A 236 25.43 4.06 -6.96
CA GLU A 236 25.80 3.53 -5.64
C GLU A 236 24.64 2.83 -4.93
N GLN A 237 23.42 3.35 -5.01
CA GLN A 237 22.23 2.70 -4.42
C GLN A 237 21.92 1.37 -5.10
N GLN A 238 21.99 1.30 -6.43
CA GLN A 238 21.80 0.04 -7.18
C GLN A 238 22.92 -0.97 -6.89
N ALA A 239 24.18 -0.51 -6.78
CA ALA A 239 25.28 -1.38 -6.41
C ALA A 239 25.11 -1.93 -4.99
N ALA A 240 24.63 -1.10 -4.06
CA ALA A 240 24.33 -1.51 -2.70
C ALA A 240 23.19 -2.53 -2.63
N GLU A 241 22.13 -2.32 -3.41
CA GLU A 241 21.02 -3.28 -3.53
C GLU A 241 21.51 -4.64 -4.03
N SER A 242 22.24 -4.64 -5.15
CA SER A 242 22.82 -5.87 -5.73
C SER A 242 23.70 -6.61 -4.73
N ALA A 243 24.57 -5.88 -4.01
CA ALA A 243 25.45 -6.45 -3.00
C ALA A 243 24.65 -7.00 -1.81
N TRP A 244 23.65 -6.29 -1.34
CA TRP A 244 22.79 -6.72 -0.24
C TRP A 244 22.09 -8.02 -0.56
N ARG A 245 21.48 -8.13 -1.76
CA ARG A 245 20.81 -9.36 -2.21
C ARG A 245 21.79 -10.55 -2.30
N SER A 246 22.99 -10.34 -2.85
CA SER A 246 24.00 -11.38 -2.96
C SER A 246 24.49 -11.89 -1.60
N ILE A 247 24.74 -10.98 -0.65
CA ILE A 247 25.19 -11.34 0.70
C ILE A 247 24.08 -12.05 1.46
N ARG A 248 22.84 -11.58 1.34
CA ARG A 248 21.69 -12.17 2.00
C ARG A 248 21.43 -13.59 1.53
N ALA A 249 21.40 -13.83 0.22
CA ALA A 249 21.24 -15.16 -0.35
C ALA A 249 22.32 -16.12 0.16
N ALA A 250 23.59 -15.70 0.18
CA ALA A 250 24.67 -16.52 0.71
C ALA A 250 24.58 -16.77 2.22
N ALA A 251 23.96 -15.87 2.99
CA ALA A 251 23.72 -16.08 4.42
C ALA A 251 22.59 -17.09 4.64
N ASP A 252 21.50 -16.98 3.87
CA ASP A 252 20.36 -17.89 3.95
C ASP A 252 20.76 -19.32 3.55
N GLU A 253 21.54 -19.51 2.45
CA GLU A 253 22.09 -20.80 2.05
C GLU A 253 22.97 -21.43 3.15
N ARG A 254 23.79 -20.63 3.83
CA ARG A 254 24.61 -21.12 4.94
C ARG A 254 23.77 -21.56 6.14
N ALA A 255 22.71 -20.82 6.46
CA ALA A 255 21.80 -21.17 7.53
C ALA A 255 21.04 -22.47 7.26
N GLU A 256 20.55 -22.68 6.03
CA GLU A 256 19.89 -23.92 5.60
C GLU A 256 20.84 -25.12 5.63
N ALA A 257 22.08 -24.98 5.16
CA ALA A 257 23.09 -26.02 5.20
C ALA A 257 23.41 -26.43 6.65
N THR A 258 23.52 -25.48 7.57
CA THR A 258 23.76 -25.75 8.98
C THR A 258 22.58 -26.50 9.62
N ALA A 259 21.35 -26.04 9.38
CA ALA A 259 20.13 -26.69 9.88
C ALA A 259 20.00 -28.15 9.36
N SER A 260 20.31 -28.39 8.08
CA SER A 260 20.29 -29.73 7.49
C SER A 260 21.33 -30.66 8.13
N THR A 261 22.51 -30.14 8.45
CA THR A 261 23.58 -30.91 9.09
C THR A 261 23.22 -31.28 10.55
N GLU A 262 22.61 -30.37 11.29
CA GLU A 262 22.16 -30.62 12.66
C GLU A 262 20.99 -31.63 12.70
N ALA A 263 20.05 -31.55 11.74
CA ALA A 263 18.94 -32.51 11.63
C ALA A 263 19.46 -33.93 11.36
N THR A 264 20.49 -34.10 10.49
CA THR A 264 21.10 -35.36 10.17
C THR A 264 21.87 -35.96 11.37
N ALA A 265 22.61 -35.11 12.09
CA ALA A 265 23.35 -35.53 13.29
C ALA A 265 22.39 -35.98 14.43
N SER A 266 21.23 -35.32 14.57
CA SER A 266 20.22 -35.70 15.56
C SER A 266 19.52 -37.03 15.23
N THR A 267 19.41 -37.38 13.94
CA THR A 267 18.82 -38.64 13.49
C THR A 267 19.78 -39.82 13.66
N GLU A 268 21.11 -39.61 13.48
CA GLU A 268 22.12 -40.63 13.73
C GLU A 268 22.34 -40.93 15.22
N ALA A 269 22.14 -39.93 16.10
CA ALA A 269 22.25 -40.13 17.54
C ALA A 269 21.10 -40.94 18.15
N ALA A 270 19.97 -41.08 17.45
CA ALA A 270 18.84 -41.96 17.82
C ALA A 270 19.03 -43.32 17.15
N GLY A 271 20.09 -44.06 17.56
CA GLY A 271 20.31 -45.46 17.14
C GLY A 271 19.14 -46.38 17.47
N PRO A 272 18.97 -47.55 16.77
CA PRO A 272 17.80 -48.37 16.91
C PRO A 272 17.68 -48.92 18.33
N ALA A 273 16.54 -48.67 18.98
CA ALA A 273 16.17 -49.32 20.23
C ALA A 273 16.18 -50.84 20.01
N ALA A 274 17.01 -51.52 20.75
CA ALA A 274 17.11 -52.97 20.74
C ALA A 274 15.74 -53.61 21.04
N ASP A 275 15.27 -54.38 20.10
CA ASP A 275 14.15 -55.27 20.20
C ASP A 275 14.48 -56.38 21.23
N ALA A 276 13.99 -56.27 22.44
CA ALA A 276 14.03 -57.31 23.44
C ALA A 276 12.70 -58.11 23.35
N SER A 277 12.77 -59.11 22.43
CA SER A 277 11.80 -60.19 22.37
C SER A 277 11.87 -61.01 23.65
N ALA A 278 10.82 -60.96 24.51
CA ALA A 278 10.58 -61.92 25.55
C ALA A 278 9.46 -62.90 25.11
N GLU A 279 9.86 -64.16 24.95
CA GLU A 279 8.96 -65.30 24.72
C GLU A 279 7.90 -65.46 25.82
N PRO A 280 6.72 -65.98 25.49
CA PRO A 280 5.74 -66.37 26.51
C PRO A 280 5.97 -67.81 27.00
N ALA A 281 6.24 -67.98 28.29
CA ALA A 281 6.18 -69.28 28.93
C ALA A 281 4.70 -69.70 29.14
N ALA A 282 4.33 -70.79 28.56
CA ALA A 282 3.12 -71.54 28.89
C ALA A 282 3.28 -72.18 30.27
N ASP A 283 2.29 -72.14 31.12
CA ASP A 283 1.96 -73.25 32.00
C ASP A 283 0.47 -73.32 32.36
N THR A 284 0.07 -74.54 32.38
CA THR A 284 -1.18 -75.19 32.57
C THR A 284 -1.69 -75.16 34.02
N SER A 285 -2.97 -75.44 34.13
CA SER A 285 -3.66 -76.20 35.22
C SER A 285 -4.80 -75.42 35.87
N ALA A 286 -5.97 -75.77 35.50
CA ALA A 286 -6.87 -76.79 36.17
C ALA A 286 -7.63 -76.27 37.36
N ALA A 287 -8.96 -76.31 37.19
CA ALA A 287 -10.00 -76.94 38.04
C ALA A 287 -10.56 -76.20 39.27
N SER A 288 -11.86 -76.20 39.23
CA SER A 288 -12.85 -76.43 40.34
C SER A 288 -13.16 -75.30 41.31
N ALA A 289 -14.27 -74.76 41.17
CA ALA A 289 -15.54 -74.99 41.91
C ALA A 289 -16.51 -73.86 41.51
#